data_4a54c99f74f00dc142fd914e5a292846
#
_entry.id   4a54c99f74f00dc142fd914e5a292846
#
_cell.length_a   1.000
_cell.length_b   1.000
_cell.length_c   1.000
_cell.angle_alpha   90.00
_cell.angle_beta   90.00
_cell.angle_gamma   90.00
#
_symmetry.space_group_name_H-M   'P 1'
#
loop_
_entity.id
_entity.type
_entity.pdbx_description
1 polymer ?
#
loop_
_entity_poly.entity_id
_entity_poly.type
_entity_poly.pdbx_seq_one_letter_code
_entity_poly.pdbx_strand_id
1 'polypeptide(L)'
;GRFAALPHPPIEIHDFVGLLLEKYEGIDRTAAPQVAAILNEMRRDAMELSPLSRARMYSLRLSWNELVQLYYKYIGVLGSPAAVYRFEAVWHGRAVRTVVKEPVQSVRLECTVHNPILTDGPTWDCAAVSLRAIDQNGNLLPYCGEAVQLRAEGPLRILGPSVVPLRGGMAGTYLATTGEAGPAKLHCRMEGALDAEVSLTIRCREE
;
A
#
# COMPACT_ATOMS: atom_id res chain seq x y z
N GLY A 1 13.56 20.32 10.45
CA GLY A 1 13.63 18.85 10.30
C GLY A 1 14.94 18.49 9.62
N ARG A 2 15.71 17.60 10.19
CA ARG A 2 16.90 17.05 9.52
C ARG A 2 16.46 15.84 8.71
N PHE A 3 16.67 15.87 7.40
CA PHE A 3 16.61 14.67 6.56
C PHE A 3 17.93 13.92 6.77
N ALA A 4 17.88 12.81 7.50
CA ALA A 4 18.99 11.87 7.51
C ALA A 4 18.70 10.83 6.41
N ALA A 5 19.47 10.86 5.33
CA ALA A 5 19.53 9.72 4.43
C ALA A 5 20.17 8.57 5.22
N LEU A 6 19.45 7.45 5.34
CA LEU A 6 20.06 6.24 5.88
C LEU A 6 21.16 5.81 4.90
N PRO A 7 22.41 5.64 5.38
CA PRO A 7 23.54 5.31 4.51
C PRO A 7 23.42 3.94 3.85
N HIS A 8 22.50 3.09 4.32
CA HIS A 8 22.28 1.75 3.80
C HIS A 8 20.78 1.45 3.76
N PRO A 9 20.28 0.78 2.69
CA PRO A 9 18.93 0.28 2.68
C PRO A 9 18.74 -0.71 3.83
N PRO A 10 17.53 -0.76 4.42
CA PRO A 10 17.15 -1.84 5.32
C PRO A 10 17.37 -3.21 4.65
N ILE A 11 17.58 -4.25 5.46
CA ILE A 11 17.78 -5.64 4.98
C ILE A 11 16.62 -6.08 4.07
N GLU A 12 15.42 -5.58 4.30
CA GLU A 12 14.21 -5.86 3.51
C GLU A 12 14.33 -5.47 2.01
N ILE A 13 15.18 -4.50 1.66
CA ILE A 13 15.42 -4.15 0.25
C ILE A 13 16.18 -5.27 -0.46
N HIS A 14 17.06 -6.00 0.22
CA HIS A 14 17.77 -7.14 -0.37
C HIS A 14 16.79 -8.21 -0.84
N ASP A 15 15.80 -8.55 0.01
CA ASP A 15 14.79 -9.55 -0.31
C ASP A 15 13.89 -9.04 -1.43
N PHE A 16 13.51 -7.77 -1.41
CA PHE A 16 12.68 -7.17 -2.45
C PHE A 16 13.39 -7.10 -3.81
N VAL A 17 14.65 -6.68 -3.86
CA VAL A 17 15.44 -6.71 -5.11
C VAL A 17 15.57 -8.15 -5.62
N GLY A 18 15.79 -9.12 -4.75
CA GLY A 18 15.81 -10.54 -5.09
C GLY A 18 14.53 -11.00 -5.78
N LEU A 19 13.37 -10.64 -5.22
CA LEU A 19 12.05 -10.95 -5.80
C LEU A 19 11.84 -10.30 -7.17
N LEU A 20 12.31 -9.07 -7.37
CA LEU A 20 12.24 -8.39 -8.67
C LEU A 20 13.12 -9.07 -9.71
N LEU A 21 14.34 -9.45 -9.33
CA LEU A 21 15.28 -10.16 -10.20
C LEU A 21 14.72 -11.53 -10.63
N GLU A 22 14.12 -12.28 -9.70
CA GLU A 22 13.44 -13.54 -10.01
C GLU A 22 12.28 -13.32 -10.98
N LYS A 23 11.40 -12.35 -10.68
CA LYS A 23 10.16 -12.12 -11.42
C LYS A 23 10.38 -11.54 -12.82
N TYR A 24 11.29 -10.58 -12.96
CA TYR A 24 11.43 -9.80 -14.20
C TYR A 24 12.67 -10.13 -15.02
N GLU A 25 13.73 -10.67 -14.41
CA GLU A 25 14.96 -11.03 -15.10
C GLU A 25 15.09 -12.55 -15.28
N GLY A 26 14.17 -13.35 -14.70
CA GLY A 26 14.21 -14.80 -14.78
C GLY A 26 15.43 -15.40 -14.06
N ILE A 27 16.02 -14.68 -13.12
CA ILE A 27 17.15 -15.16 -12.33
C ILE A 27 16.65 -16.20 -11.33
N ASP A 28 17.32 -17.32 -11.25
CA ASP A 28 16.97 -18.42 -10.35
C ASP A 28 16.81 -17.93 -8.90
N ARG A 29 15.81 -18.46 -8.20
CA ARG A 29 15.46 -18.09 -6.83
C ARG A 29 16.63 -18.20 -5.84
N THR A 30 17.57 -19.10 -6.09
CA THR A 30 18.78 -19.28 -5.27
C THR A 30 19.88 -18.29 -5.63
N ALA A 31 19.92 -17.82 -6.88
CA ALA A 31 20.87 -16.85 -7.39
C ALA A 31 20.45 -15.41 -7.14
N ALA A 32 19.15 -15.10 -7.18
CA ALA A 32 18.61 -13.76 -7.05
C ALA A 32 19.05 -13.03 -5.77
N PRO A 33 19.06 -13.64 -4.56
CA PRO A 33 19.57 -12.99 -3.35
C PRO A 33 21.08 -12.69 -3.44
N GLN A 34 21.85 -13.54 -4.13
CA GLN A 34 23.28 -13.34 -4.30
C GLN A 34 23.58 -12.16 -5.25
N VAL A 35 22.81 -12.05 -6.34
CA VAL A 35 22.87 -10.88 -7.24
C VAL A 35 22.46 -9.62 -6.51
N ALA A 36 21.37 -9.64 -5.76
CA ALA A 36 20.93 -8.53 -4.94
C ALA A 36 22.02 -8.07 -3.95
N ALA A 37 22.71 -9.00 -3.31
CA ALA A 37 23.82 -8.69 -2.40
C ALA A 37 24.99 -7.99 -3.13
N ILE A 38 25.34 -8.45 -4.33
CA ILE A 38 26.37 -7.82 -5.17
C ILE A 38 25.95 -6.39 -5.56
N LEU A 39 24.72 -6.20 -6.01
CA LEU A 39 24.21 -4.87 -6.39
C LEU A 39 24.21 -3.89 -5.20
N ASN A 40 23.92 -4.37 -3.99
CA ASN A 40 24.00 -3.55 -2.80
C ASN A 40 25.43 -3.20 -2.39
N GLU A 41 26.39 -4.10 -2.60
CA GLU A 41 27.80 -3.81 -2.42
C GLU A 41 28.25 -2.71 -3.39
N MET A 42 27.91 -2.81 -4.67
CA MET A 42 28.15 -1.76 -5.68
C MET A 42 27.65 -0.39 -5.23
N ARG A 43 26.48 -0.34 -4.61
CA ARG A 43 25.91 0.90 -4.06
C ARG A 43 26.71 1.43 -2.88
N ARG A 44 27.09 0.56 -1.95
CA ARG A 44 27.79 0.94 -0.73
C ARG A 44 29.21 1.43 -1.02
N ASP A 45 29.90 0.73 -1.93
CA ASP A 45 31.32 0.87 -2.15
C ASP A 45 31.62 1.58 -3.51
N ALA A 46 30.73 2.50 -3.92
CA ALA A 46 30.89 3.34 -5.12
C ALA A 46 31.20 2.55 -6.40
N MET A 47 30.46 1.47 -6.64
CA MET A 47 30.62 0.56 -7.79
C MET A 47 31.84 -0.37 -7.71
N GLU A 48 32.54 -0.42 -6.59
CA GLU A 48 33.61 -1.39 -6.36
C GLU A 48 33.07 -2.71 -5.83
N LEU A 49 33.72 -3.82 -6.17
CA LEU A 49 33.39 -5.14 -5.68
C LEU A 49 34.57 -5.76 -4.92
N SER A 50 34.26 -6.35 -3.78
CA SER A 50 35.21 -7.19 -3.04
C SER A 50 35.64 -8.42 -3.88
N PRO A 51 36.78 -9.03 -3.55
CA PRO A 51 37.21 -10.28 -4.22
C PRO A 51 36.15 -11.39 -4.12
N LEU A 52 35.40 -11.47 -3.02
CA LEU A 52 34.34 -12.45 -2.83
C LEU A 52 33.17 -12.21 -3.80
N SER A 53 32.73 -10.97 -3.93
CA SER A 53 31.63 -10.60 -4.83
C SER A 53 32.03 -10.76 -6.30
N ARG A 54 33.28 -10.49 -6.65
CA ARG A 54 33.81 -10.81 -7.99
C ARG A 54 33.77 -12.31 -8.27
N ALA A 55 34.22 -13.14 -7.32
CA ALA A 55 34.13 -14.58 -7.48
C ALA A 55 32.70 -15.09 -7.65
N ARG A 56 31.74 -14.52 -6.88
CA ARG A 56 30.32 -14.81 -7.02
C ARG A 56 29.76 -14.39 -8.38
N MET A 57 30.10 -13.19 -8.86
CA MET A 57 29.74 -12.72 -10.19
C MET A 57 30.12 -13.72 -11.28
N TYR A 58 31.37 -14.21 -11.24
CA TYR A 58 31.85 -15.24 -12.20
C TYR A 58 31.11 -16.57 -12.04
N SER A 59 30.85 -17.01 -10.79
CA SER A 59 30.13 -18.26 -10.57
C SER A 59 28.67 -18.21 -11.06
N LEU A 60 28.05 -17.01 -11.02
CA LEU A 60 26.73 -16.76 -11.54
C LEU A 60 26.69 -16.47 -13.05
N ARG A 61 27.85 -16.50 -13.71
CA ARG A 61 28.04 -16.20 -15.15
C ARG A 61 27.53 -14.81 -15.53
N LEU A 62 27.60 -13.85 -14.64
CA LEU A 62 27.23 -12.47 -14.89
C LEU A 62 28.47 -11.67 -15.34
N SER A 63 28.30 -10.86 -16.36
CA SER A 63 29.28 -9.86 -16.76
C SER A 63 29.15 -8.59 -15.92
N TRP A 64 30.23 -7.80 -15.90
CA TRP A 64 30.17 -6.47 -15.25
C TRP A 64 29.09 -5.57 -15.87
N ASN A 65 28.94 -5.58 -17.19
CA ASN A 65 27.94 -4.76 -17.88
C ASN A 65 26.52 -5.14 -17.48
N GLU A 66 26.21 -6.42 -17.35
CA GLU A 66 24.90 -6.87 -16.87
C GLU A 66 24.63 -6.42 -15.45
N LEU A 67 25.62 -6.51 -14.55
CA LEU A 67 25.48 -6.01 -13.18
C LEU A 67 25.26 -4.49 -13.15
N VAL A 68 25.96 -3.73 -13.98
CA VAL A 68 25.78 -2.27 -14.08
C VAL A 68 24.37 -1.93 -14.59
N GLN A 69 23.88 -2.66 -15.59
CA GLN A 69 22.50 -2.47 -16.07
C GLN A 69 21.46 -2.80 -14.99
N LEU A 70 21.61 -3.92 -14.29
CA LEU A 70 20.73 -4.30 -13.19
C LEU A 70 20.80 -3.27 -12.04
N TYR A 71 21.99 -2.77 -11.73
CA TYR A 71 22.19 -1.74 -10.72
C TYR A 71 21.40 -0.46 -11.05
N TYR A 72 21.57 0.08 -12.25
CA TYR A 72 20.83 1.28 -12.66
C TYR A 72 19.32 1.02 -12.77
N LYS A 73 18.91 -0.17 -13.16
CA LYS A 73 17.50 -0.53 -13.27
C LYS A 73 16.80 -0.62 -11.92
N TYR A 74 17.46 -1.17 -10.89
CA TYR A 74 16.80 -1.50 -9.62
C TYR A 74 17.27 -0.66 -8.42
N ILE A 75 18.46 -0.11 -8.43
CA ILE A 75 19.08 0.55 -7.27
C ILE A 75 19.55 1.98 -7.56
N GLY A 76 20.26 2.18 -8.66
CA GLY A 76 21.04 3.40 -8.92
C GLY A 76 20.24 4.65 -9.30
N VAL A 77 18.93 4.54 -9.54
CA VAL A 77 18.09 5.65 -9.97
C VAL A 77 17.07 5.99 -8.88
N LEU A 78 16.94 7.29 -8.56
CA LEU A 78 15.84 7.78 -7.74
C LEU A 78 14.50 7.40 -8.37
N GLY A 79 13.66 6.70 -7.61
CA GLY A 79 12.39 6.16 -8.12
C GLY A 79 12.50 4.82 -8.84
N SER A 80 13.64 4.12 -8.71
CA SER A 80 13.75 2.73 -9.18
C SER A 80 12.68 1.84 -8.51
N PRO A 81 12.28 0.72 -9.16
CA PRO A 81 11.31 -0.23 -8.60
C PRO A 81 11.66 -0.78 -7.20
N ALA A 82 12.92 -0.66 -6.79
CA ALA A 82 13.40 -1.09 -5.48
C ALA A 82 13.61 0.06 -4.49
N ALA A 83 13.28 1.31 -4.86
CA ALA A 83 13.49 2.45 -3.98
C ALA A 83 12.46 2.47 -2.85
N VAL A 84 12.94 2.41 -1.61
CA VAL A 84 12.12 2.55 -0.40
C VAL A 84 12.58 3.79 0.36
N TYR A 85 11.63 4.66 0.68
CA TYR A 85 11.85 5.87 1.45
C TYR A 85 11.11 5.76 2.77
N ARG A 86 11.84 5.92 3.88
CA ARG A 86 11.27 5.95 5.21
C ARG A 86 11.43 7.34 5.81
N PHE A 87 10.32 7.96 6.15
CA PHE A 87 10.25 9.27 6.77
C PHE A 87 9.83 9.11 8.22
N GLU A 88 10.59 9.66 9.14
CA GLU A 88 10.30 9.62 10.56
C GLU A 88 10.17 11.04 11.13
N ALA A 89 9.06 11.32 11.78
CA ALA A 89 8.92 12.46 12.65
C ALA A 89 9.47 12.08 14.03
N VAL A 90 10.52 12.78 14.48
CA VAL A 90 11.19 12.50 15.76
C VAL A 90 10.88 13.62 16.74
N TRP A 91 10.40 13.25 17.94
CA TRP A 91 10.16 14.15 19.06
C TRP A 91 10.85 13.58 20.29
N HIS A 92 11.66 14.41 20.98
CA HIS A 92 12.49 14.00 22.13
C HIS A 92 13.28 12.70 21.90
N GLY A 93 13.86 12.52 20.72
CA GLY A 93 14.65 11.34 20.37
C GLY A 93 13.86 10.07 20.05
N ARG A 94 12.52 10.14 20.03
CA ARG A 94 11.64 9.00 19.67
C ARG A 94 10.89 9.30 18.38
N ALA A 95 10.80 8.30 17.51
CA ALA A 95 9.94 8.37 16.33
C ALA A 95 8.47 8.37 16.78
N VAL A 96 7.75 9.48 16.53
CA VAL A 96 6.32 9.63 16.85
C VAL A 96 5.43 9.29 15.67
N ARG A 97 5.98 9.32 14.47
CA ARG A 97 5.29 8.89 13.24
C ARG A 97 6.31 8.44 12.21
N THR A 98 6.01 7.33 11.55
CA THR A 98 6.80 6.80 10.44
C THR A 98 5.89 6.69 9.22
N VAL A 99 6.42 7.09 8.05
CA VAL A 99 5.77 6.91 6.75
C VAL A 99 6.77 6.22 5.84
N VAL A 100 6.37 5.11 5.25
CA VAL A 100 7.16 4.38 4.27
C VAL A 100 6.57 4.61 2.88
N LYS A 101 7.40 4.97 1.92
CA LYS A 101 7.06 5.12 0.50
C LYS A 101 7.91 4.15 -0.30
N GLU A 102 7.26 3.22 -0.96
CA GLU A 102 7.86 2.22 -1.82
C GLU A 102 6.96 1.98 -3.04
N PRO A 103 7.41 1.25 -4.06
CA PRO A 103 6.58 0.87 -5.18
C PRO A 103 5.31 0.14 -4.71
N VAL A 104 4.18 0.45 -5.34
CA VAL A 104 2.89 -0.15 -5.00
C VAL A 104 2.94 -1.63 -5.39
N GLN A 105 2.76 -2.51 -4.41
CA GLN A 105 2.74 -3.96 -4.59
C GLN A 105 1.31 -4.51 -4.47
N SER A 106 0.49 -3.86 -3.64
CA SER A 106 -0.91 -4.21 -3.47
C SER A 106 -1.74 -2.96 -3.23
N VAL A 107 -2.97 -3.01 -3.71
CA VAL A 107 -3.97 -1.97 -3.49
C VAL A 107 -5.08 -2.55 -2.63
N ARG A 108 -5.51 -1.82 -1.63
CA ARG A 108 -6.70 -2.16 -0.85
C ARG A 108 -7.60 -0.95 -0.71
N LEU A 109 -8.88 -1.23 -0.64
CA LEU A 109 -9.89 -0.23 -0.35
C LEU A 109 -10.04 -0.13 1.18
N GLU A 110 -9.87 1.07 1.73
CA GLU A 110 -10.20 1.39 3.11
C GLU A 110 -11.57 2.07 3.13
N CYS A 111 -12.48 1.51 3.92
CA CYS A 111 -13.82 2.05 4.12
C CYS A 111 -13.99 2.42 5.59
N THR A 112 -14.38 3.66 5.87
CA THR A 112 -14.60 4.15 7.23
C THR A 112 -15.98 4.77 7.33
N VAL A 113 -16.77 4.30 8.30
CA VAL A 113 -18.05 4.91 8.69
C VAL A 113 -17.83 5.78 9.91
N HIS A 114 -18.24 7.05 9.83
CA HIS A 114 -17.99 8.01 10.91
C HIS A 114 -18.84 7.75 12.16
N ASN A 115 -20.03 7.18 11.98
CA ASN A 115 -20.90 6.75 13.08
C ASN A 115 -21.44 5.33 12.77
N PRO A 116 -20.92 4.28 13.41
CA PRO A 116 -21.35 2.91 13.13
C PRO A 116 -22.65 2.51 13.86
N ILE A 117 -23.16 3.35 14.75
CA ILE A 117 -24.43 3.11 15.47
C ILE A 117 -25.41 4.20 15.06
N LEU A 118 -26.46 3.82 14.34
CA LEU A 118 -27.51 4.72 13.89
C LEU A 118 -28.79 4.46 14.68
N THR A 119 -29.55 5.51 14.92
CA THR A 119 -30.82 5.42 15.66
C THR A 119 -31.97 5.94 14.80
N ASP A 120 -32.76 5.01 14.29
CA ASP A 120 -33.98 5.32 13.55
C ASP A 120 -35.09 5.79 14.55
N GLY A 121 -35.90 6.76 14.13
CA GLY A 121 -36.94 7.35 14.94
C GLY A 121 -38.05 7.96 14.06
N PRO A 122 -38.66 9.08 14.48
CA PRO A 122 -39.61 9.81 13.62
C PRO A 122 -39.02 10.24 12.28
N THR A 123 -37.70 10.35 12.21
CA THR A 123 -36.93 10.57 10.99
C THR A 123 -35.79 9.57 10.91
N TRP A 124 -35.40 9.23 9.66
CA TRP A 124 -34.22 8.39 9.42
C TRP A 124 -32.93 9.06 9.93
N ASP A 125 -32.01 8.25 10.41
CA ASP A 125 -30.65 8.67 10.78
C ASP A 125 -29.67 8.35 9.65
N CYS A 126 -28.52 9.03 9.61
CA CYS A 126 -27.53 8.84 8.56
C CYS A 126 -26.09 8.87 9.05
N ALA A 127 -25.24 8.17 8.32
CA ALA A 127 -23.80 8.18 8.50
C ALA A 127 -23.05 8.54 7.23
N ALA A 128 -22.00 9.33 7.37
CA ALA A 128 -21.04 9.57 6.31
C ALA A 128 -20.05 8.39 6.21
N VAL A 129 -19.73 8.03 4.98
CA VAL A 129 -18.75 6.98 4.66
C VAL A 129 -17.63 7.60 3.86
N SER A 130 -16.41 7.33 4.26
CA SER A 130 -15.18 7.68 3.54
C SER A 130 -14.57 6.43 2.91
N LEU A 131 -14.20 6.53 1.64
CA LEU A 131 -13.54 5.50 0.86
C LEU A 131 -12.15 5.98 0.46
N ARG A 132 -11.12 5.16 0.61
CA ARG A 132 -9.74 5.49 0.27
C ARG A 132 -9.05 4.29 -0.37
N ALA A 133 -8.41 4.49 -1.52
CA ALA A 133 -7.48 3.51 -2.06
C ALA A 133 -6.11 3.73 -1.43
N ILE A 134 -5.57 2.70 -0.81
CA ILE A 134 -4.29 2.74 -0.11
C ILE A 134 -3.37 1.62 -0.54
N ASP A 135 -2.06 1.86 -0.45
CA ASP A 135 -1.02 0.86 -0.69
C ASP A 135 -0.84 -0.09 0.50
N GLN A 136 0.11 -1.03 0.40
CA GLN A 136 0.49 -1.98 1.46
C GLN A 136 0.94 -1.28 2.76
N ASN A 137 1.41 -0.04 2.68
CA ASN A 137 1.88 0.75 3.83
C ASN A 137 0.80 1.71 4.38
N GLY A 138 -0.43 1.66 3.84
CA GLY A 138 -1.51 2.55 4.24
C GLY A 138 -1.42 3.96 3.66
N ASN A 139 -0.57 4.19 2.66
CA ASN A 139 -0.52 5.48 2.00
C ASN A 139 -1.64 5.61 0.97
N LEU A 140 -2.25 6.78 0.94
CA LEU A 140 -3.22 7.13 -0.09
C LEU A 140 -2.60 7.05 -1.48
N LEU A 141 -3.34 6.49 -2.44
CA LEU A 141 -2.99 6.39 -3.85
C LEU A 141 -3.71 7.48 -4.65
N PRO A 142 -3.15 8.70 -4.76
CA PRO A 142 -3.86 9.86 -5.32
C PRO A 142 -4.16 9.73 -6.82
N TYR A 143 -3.49 8.81 -7.50
CA TYR A 143 -3.71 8.56 -8.93
C TYR A 143 -4.71 7.42 -9.20
N CYS A 144 -5.23 6.76 -8.14
CA CYS A 144 -6.27 5.75 -8.28
C CYS A 144 -7.61 6.45 -8.57
N GLY A 145 -8.17 6.22 -9.76
CA GLY A 145 -9.44 6.77 -10.23
C GLY A 145 -10.52 5.71 -10.45
N GLU A 146 -10.29 4.49 -9.99
CA GLU A 146 -11.18 3.34 -10.19
C GLU A 146 -12.56 3.55 -9.56
N ALA A 147 -13.56 2.88 -10.13
CA ALA A 147 -14.93 2.90 -9.62
C ALA A 147 -15.10 1.92 -8.47
N VAL A 148 -15.73 2.37 -7.40
CA VAL A 148 -16.11 1.56 -6.25
C VAL A 148 -17.58 1.20 -6.34
N GLN A 149 -17.90 -0.09 -6.34
CA GLN A 149 -19.27 -0.61 -6.24
C GLN A 149 -19.64 -0.73 -4.75
N LEU A 150 -20.80 -0.22 -4.41
CA LEU A 150 -21.34 -0.19 -3.06
C LEU A 150 -22.61 -1.02 -2.98
N ARG A 151 -22.74 -1.85 -1.94
CA ARG A 151 -23.94 -2.62 -1.65
C ARG A 151 -24.23 -2.56 -0.16
N ALA A 152 -25.40 -2.05 0.17
CA ALA A 152 -25.93 -2.09 1.53
C ALA A 152 -26.66 -3.42 1.78
N GLU A 153 -26.58 -3.93 3.01
CA GLU A 153 -27.26 -5.12 3.50
C GLU A 153 -27.86 -4.83 4.89
N GLY A 154 -29.03 -5.41 5.16
CA GLY A 154 -29.80 -5.13 6.39
C GLY A 154 -30.61 -3.83 6.27
N PRO A 155 -31.06 -3.26 7.43
CA PRO A 155 -31.94 -2.09 7.46
C PRO A 155 -31.20 -0.77 7.13
N LEU A 156 -30.53 -0.74 5.98
CA LEU A 156 -29.64 0.32 5.53
C LEU A 156 -29.82 0.58 4.03
N ARG A 157 -29.80 1.84 3.63
CA ARG A 157 -29.79 2.24 2.22
C ARG A 157 -28.69 3.24 1.92
N ILE A 158 -28.18 3.22 0.69
CA ILE A 158 -27.18 4.18 0.21
C ILE A 158 -27.94 5.44 -0.27
N LEU A 159 -27.50 6.61 0.21
CA LEU A 159 -27.97 7.90 -0.30
C LEU A 159 -27.07 8.34 -1.45
N GLY A 160 -27.40 7.96 -2.67
CA GLY A 160 -26.64 8.27 -3.86
C GLY A 160 -26.46 7.06 -4.77
N PRO A 161 -25.53 7.14 -5.72
CA PRO A 161 -25.26 6.05 -6.65
C PRO A 161 -24.59 4.86 -5.94
N SER A 162 -24.90 3.66 -6.42
CA SER A 162 -24.25 2.41 -5.97
C SER A 162 -22.86 2.21 -6.57
N VAL A 163 -22.45 3.06 -7.50
CA VAL A 163 -21.10 3.07 -8.09
C VAL A 163 -20.56 4.49 -8.00
N VAL A 164 -19.44 4.66 -7.31
CA VAL A 164 -18.79 5.96 -7.11
C VAL A 164 -17.34 5.92 -7.60
N PRO A 165 -16.92 6.84 -8.47
CA PRO A 165 -15.51 6.91 -8.89
C PRO A 165 -14.66 7.53 -7.79
N LEU A 166 -13.44 7.00 -7.61
CA LEU A 166 -12.44 7.65 -6.78
C LEU A 166 -11.89 8.90 -7.51
N ARG A 167 -11.66 9.95 -6.75
CA ARG A 167 -10.97 11.16 -7.20
C ARG A 167 -9.82 11.47 -6.24
N GLY A 168 -8.61 11.49 -6.77
CA GLY A 168 -7.44 11.62 -5.90
C GLY A 168 -7.28 10.45 -4.91
N GLY A 169 -7.75 9.25 -5.30
CA GLY A 169 -7.72 8.06 -4.45
C GLY A 169 -8.82 8.02 -3.37
N MET A 170 -9.77 8.95 -3.39
CA MET A 170 -10.81 9.07 -2.35
C MET A 170 -12.20 9.23 -2.96
N ALA A 171 -13.21 8.77 -2.24
CA ALA A 171 -14.61 9.06 -2.48
C ALA A 171 -15.39 9.06 -1.15
N GLY A 172 -16.64 9.42 -1.22
CA GLY A 172 -17.55 9.35 -0.08
C GLY A 172 -18.97 9.08 -0.51
N THR A 173 -19.75 8.58 0.43
CA THR A 173 -21.19 8.40 0.29
C THR A 173 -21.87 8.57 1.64
N TYR A 174 -23.19 8.51 1.64
CA TYR A 174 -23.99 8.52 2.86
C TYR A 174 -24.86 7.29 2.93
N LEU A 175 -25.06 6.80 4.12
CA LEU A 175 -25.97 5.69 4.44
C LEU A 175 -27.11 6.23 5.28
N ALA A 176 -28.31 5.71 5.09
CA ALA A 176 -29.47 6.06 5.91
C ALA A 176 -30.19 4.80 6.37
N THR A 177 -30.84 4.88 7.52
CA THR A 177 -31.70 3.86 8.08
C THR A 177 -32.98 3.70 7.25
N THR A 178 -33.68 2.55 7.39
CA THR A 178 -34.89 2.22 6.62
C THR A 178 -36.11 1.94 7.50
N GLY A 179 -36.06 2.27 8.79
CA GLY A 179 -37.19 2.11 9.71
C GLY A 179 -37.16 0.84 10.55
N GLU A 180 -36.15 -0.01 10.38
CA GLU A 180 -36.03 -1.27 11.12
C GLU A 180 -34.73 -1.29 11.95
N ALA A 181 -34.78 -1.92 13.14
CA ALA A 181 -33.59 -2.20 13.93
C ALA A 181 -32.90 -3.48 13.46
N GLY A 182 -31.58 -3.53 13.61
CA GLY A 182 -30.82 -4.74 13.32
C GLY A 182 -29.39 -4.48 12.90
N PRO A 183 -28.62 -5.55 12.68
CA PRO A 183 -27.28 -5.45 12.09
C PRO A 183 -27.38 -5.07 10.62
N ALA A 184 -26.44 -4.25 10.18
CA ALA A 184 -26.34 -3.83 8.79
C ALA A 184 -24.89 -3.84 8.33
N LYS A 185 -24.67 -3.96 7.02
CA LYS A 185 -23.33 -3.99 6.43
C LYS A 185 -23.29 -3.13 5.16
N LEU A 186 -22.15 -2.52 4.95
CA LEU A 186 -21.78 -1.93 3.68
C LEU A 186 -20.63 -2.73 3.06
N HIS A 187 -20.85 -3.29 1.88
CA HIS A 187 -19.84 -3.95 1.08
C HIS A 187 -19.33 -2.96 0.02
N CYS A 188 -18.01 -2.85 -0.07
CA CYS A 188 -17.33 -1.98 -1.01
C CYS A 188 -16.37 -2.80 -1.86
N ARG A 189 -16.53 -2.78 -3.18
CA ARG A 189 -15.72 -3.53 -4.13
C ARG A 189 -15.08 -2.61 -5.15
N MET A 190 -13.80 -2.79 -5.39
CA MET A 190 -13.02 -2.09 -6.41
C MET A 190 -12.21 -3.11 -7.21
N GLU A 191 -12.17 -2.99 -8.53
CA GLU A 191 -11.36 -3.87 -9.36
C GLU A 191 -9.87 -3.74 -9.02
N GLY A 192 -9.17 -4.85 -8.92
CA GLY A 192 -7.73 -4.88 -8.60
C GLY A 192 -7.38 -4.60 -7.13
N ALA A 193 -8.36 -4.52 -6.24
CA ALA A 193 -8.15 -4.34 -4.81
C ALA A 193 -8.86 -5.41 -3.97
N LEU A 194 -8.45 -5.53 -2.71
CA LEU A 194 -9.20 -6.33 -1.74
C LEU A 194 -10.51 -5.61 -1.40
N ASP A 195 -11.60 -6.36 -1.37
CA ASP A 195 -12.93 -5.88 -0.97
C ASP A 195 -12.91 -5.40 0.48
N ALA A 196 -13.67 -4.35 0.79
CA ALA A 196 -13.84 -3.85 2.13
C ALA A 196 -15.29 -4.04 2.60
N GLU A 197 -15.44 -4.34 3.88
CA GLU A 197 -16.74 -4.49 4.54
C GLU A 197 -16.75 -3.67 5.82
N VAL A 198 -17.84 -2.98 6.09
CA VAL A 198 -18.05 -2.26 7.34
C VAL A 198 -19.39 -2.65 7.93
N SER A 199 -19.39 -2.97 9.23
CA SER A 199 -20.59 -3.32 9.99
C SER A 199 -21.14 -2.11 10.72
N LEU A 200 -22.48 -2.00 10.73
CA LEU A 200 -23.24 -0.99 11.46
C LEU A 200 -24.30 -1.67 12.33
N THR A 201 -24.75 -0.96 13.33
CA THR A 201 -25.89 -1.38 14.17
C THR A 201 -26.96 -0.31 14.09
N ILE A 202 -28.16 -0.71 13.68
CA ILE A 202 -29.31 0.16 13.63
C ILE A 202 -30.18 -0.12 14.87
N ARG A 203 -30.53 0.92 15.59
CA ARG A 203 -31.44 0.89 16.75
C ARG A 203 -32.69 1.66 16.38
N CYS A 204 -33.86 1.21 16.86
CA CYS A 204 -35.08 2.02 16.83
C CYS A 204 -35.23 2.71 18.17
N ARG A 205 -35.67 3.95 18.13
CA ARG A 205 -36.05 4.69 19.32
C ARG A 205 -37.39 4.13 19.78
N GLU A 206 -37.45 3.60 20.99
CA GLU A 206 -38.73 3.31 21.66
C GLU A 206 -39.44 4.63 21.91
N GLU A 207 -40.72 4.70 21.55
CA GLU A 207 -41.59 5.86 21.84
C GLU A 207 -41.83 6.04 23.32
#